data_696bfbd42b75fefd26e4b75ae1ad1ef0
#
_entry.id   696bfbd42b75fefd26e4b75ae1ad1ef0
#
_cell.length_a   1.000
_cell.length_b   1.000
_cell.length_c   1.000
_cell.angle_alpha   90.00
_cell.angle_beta   90.00
_cell.angle_gamma   90.00
#
_symmetry.space_group_name_H-M   'P 1'
#
loop_
_entity.id
_entity.type
_entity.pdbx_description
1 polymer ?
#
loop_
_entity_poly.entity_id
_entity_poly.type
_entity_poly.pdbx_seq_one_letter_code
_entity_poly.pdbx_strand_id
1 'polypeptide(L)'
;MLRFPLIHPPLLAALAACGHGGKVLLADANYSHSTNVYPGATTVYLNLRPGLLTVHQVLEPLLQAVPVEAADVMTPGDGTEPDVFADYRELLGPNVPLRSLERFEFYAACREPDLAVCVATGDDRLYANILLTVGFIAPR
;
A
#
# COMPACT_ATOMS: atom_id res chain seq x y z
N MET A 1 14.16 -19.94 7.87
CA MET A 1 13.96 -18.55 7.40
C MET A 1 13.67 -18.56 5.91
N LEU A 2 12.80 -17.67 5.42
CA LEU A 2 12.47 -17.57 4.00
C LEU A 2 13.64 -16.96 3.19
N ARG A 3 13.67 -17.25 1.89
CA ARG A 3 14.76 -16.78 1.01
C ARG A 3 14.50 -15.38 0.42
N PHE A 4 13.29 -14.86 0.54
CA PHE A 4 12.94 -13.51 0.08
C PHE A 4 12.69 -12.58 1.26
N PRO A 5 12.77 -11.25 1.08
CA PRO A 5 12.88 -10.31 2.19
C PRO A 5 11.61 -10.12 3.01
N LEU A 6 10.41 -10.37 2.46
CA LEU A 6 9.17 -10.26 3.22
C LEU A 6 8.96 -11.54 4.04
N ILE A 7 9.10 -11.44 5.36
CA ILE A 7 9.01 -12.60 6.27
C ILE A 7 7.91 -12.46 7.35
N HIS A 8 7.14 -11.38 7.33
CA HIS A 8 6.09 -11.12 8.32
C HIS A 8 4.88 -12.05 8.10
N PRO A 9 4.59 -13.01 9.01
CA PRO A 9 3.61 -14.06 8.73
C PRO A 9 2.19 -13.55 8.46
N PRO A 10 1.60 -12.62 9.24
CA PRO A 10 0.27 -12.12 8.94
C PRO A 10 0.16 -11.43 7.57
N LEU A 11 1.19 -10.66 7.18
CA LEU A 11 1.20 -9.99 5.89
C LEU A 11 1.35 -10.98 4.73
N LEU A 12 2.22 -11.96 4.85
CA LEU A 12 2.36 -13.04 3.87
C LEU A 12 1.06 -13.82 3.68
N ALA A 13 0.37 -14.17 4.77
CA ALA A 13 -0.91 -14.85 4.71
C ALA A 13 -1.97 -14.01 3.98
N ALA A 14 -2.06 -12.72 4.30
CA ALA A 14 -3.00 -11.80 3.67
C ALA A 14 -2.72 -11.62 2.17
N LEU A 15 -1.45 -11.44 1.79
CA LEU A 15 -1.05 -11.32 0.38
C LEU A 15 -1.28 -12.60 -0.41
N ALA A 16 -1.00 -13.77 0.19
CA ALA A 16 -1.24 -15.06 -0.45
C ALA A 16 -2.73 -15.30 -0.73
N ALA A 17 -3.62 -14.74 0.07
CA ALA A 17 -5.06 -14.83 -0.09
C ALA A 17 -5.65 -13.77 -1.04
N CYS A 18 -4.90 -12.72 -1.38
CA CYS A 18 -5.43 -11.55 -2.10
C CYS A 18 -5.80 -11.87 -3.56
N GLY A 19 -4.88 -12.38 -4.36
CA GLY A 19 -5.11 -12.66 -5.78
C GLY A 19 -5.10 -11.43 -6.70
N HIS A 20 -5.23 -11.67 -8.02
CA HIS A 20 -5.21 -10.65 -9.06
C HIS A 20 -6.38 -9.67 -8.92
N GLY A 21 -6.11 -8.40 -9.08
CA GLY A 21 -7.09 -7.31 -8.98
C GLY A 21 -7.43 -6.90 -7.54
N GLY A 22 -7.05 -7.68 -6.55
CA GLY A 22 -7.17 -7.27 -5.16
C GLY A 22 -6.24 -6.10 -4.85
N LYS A 23 -6.66 -5.23 -3.93
CA LYS A 23 -5.90 -4.04 -3.57
C LYS A 23 -5.27 -4.16 -2.20
N VAL A 24 -4.10 -3.56 -2.07
CA VAL A 24 -3.32 -3.49 -0.83
C VAL A 24 -3.05 -2.02 -0.51
N LEU A 25 -3.59 -1.56 0.60
CA LEU A 25 -3.32 -0.22 1.14
C LEU A 25 -2.13 -0.28 2.08
N LEU A 26 -1.09 0.50 1.80
CA LEU A 26 -0.05 0.83 2.77
C LEU A 26 -0.34 2.23 3.30
N ALA A 27 -0.71 2.33 4.56
CA ALA A 27 -1.23 3.55 5.16
C ALA A 27 -0.23 4.17 6.14
N ASP A 28 -0.12 5.51 6.10
CA ASP A 28 0.66 6.27 7.08
C ASP A 28 0.02 6.24 8.48
N ALA A 29 0.72 6.77 9.47
CA ALA A 29 0.27 6.74 10.87
C ALA A 29 -0.97 7.61 11.14
N ASN A 30 -1.25 8.59 10.29
CA ASN A 30 -2.41 9.48 10.41
C ASN A 30 -3.64 8.98 9.63
N TYR A 31 -3.50 7.93 8.84
CA TYR A 31 -4.61 7.39 8.07
C TYR A 31 -5.73 6.88 8.99
N SER A 32 -6.97 7.06 8.57
CA SER A 32 -8.15 6.62 9.33
C SER A 32 -8.41 5.12 9.16
N HIS A 33 -7.55 4.30 9.75
CA HIS A 33 -7.56 2.83 9.60
C HIS A 33 -8.87 2.17 10.05
N SER A 34 -9.60 2.79 10.96
CA SER A 34 -10.86 2.24 11.50
C SER A 34 -12.11 2.64 10.71
N THR A 35 -12.03 3.65 9.85
CA THR A 35 -13.22 4.24 9.19
C THR A 35 -13.12 4.33 7.67
N ASN A 36 -11.92 4.44 7.10
CA ASN A 36 -11.69 4.54 5.66
C ASN A 36 -10.98 3.31 5.09
N VAL A 37 -11.40 2.14 5.56
CA VAL A 37 -10.92 0.82 5.10
C VAL A 37 -12.15 -0.06 4.92
N TYR A 38 -12.19 -0.83 3.82
CA TYR A 38 -13.24 -1.82 3.62
C TYR A 38 -13.31 -2.77 4.83
N PRO A 39 -14.48 -2.97 5.46
CA PRO A 39 -14.58 -3.78 6.67
C PRO A 39 -14.19 -5.25 6.49
N GLY A 40 -14.29 -5.78 5.27
CA GLY A 40 -13.87 -7.14 4.93
C GLY A 40 -12.38 -7.31 4.66
N ALA A 41 -11.61 -6.23 4.62
CA ALA A 41 -10.16 -6.29 4.42
C ALA A 41 -9.44 -6.83 5.65
N THR A 42 -8.34 -7.54 5.42
CA THR A 42 -7.43 -7.93 6.51
C THR A 42 -6.53 -6.75 6.86
N THR A 43 -6.59 -6.28 8.10
CA THR A 43 -5.69 -5.22 8.57
C THR A 43 -4.49 -5.82 9.31
N VAL A 44 -3.30 -5.43 8.89
CA VAL A 44 -2.03 -5.83 9.47
C VAL A 44 -1.37 -4.61 10.10
N TYR A 45 -1.12 -4.65 11.40
CA TYR A 45 -0.55 -3.52 12.15
C TYR A 45 0.97 -3.66 12.25
N LEU A 46 1.68 -2.74 11.60
CA LEU A 46 3.15 -2.60 11.65
C LEU A 46 3.58 -1.25 12.25
N ASN A 47 2.66 -0.55 12.87
CA ASN A 47 2.85 0.76 13.48
C ASN A 47 3.43 0.63 14.90
N LEU A 48 4.75 0.55 15.01
CA LEU A 48 5.41 0.44 16.31
C LEU A 48 5.50 1.78 17.05
N ARG A 49 5.93 2.83 16.34
CA ARG A 49 6.04 4.21 16.83
C ARG A 49 6.16 5.17 15.64
N PRO A 50 5.99 6.49 15.83
CA PRO A 50 6.18 7.44 14.74
C PRO A 50 7.53 7.26 14.03
N GLY A 51 7.49 7.18 12.70
CA GLY A 51 8.64 6.96 11.85
C GLY A 51 9.10 5.50 11.71
N LEU A 52 8.38 4.53 12.31
CA LEU A 52 8.79 3.12 12.26
C LEU A 52 7.57 2.18 12.32
N LEU A 53 7.39 1.32 11.34
CA LEU A 53 7.99 1.23 10.00
C LEU A 53 7.42 2.29 9.08
N THR A 54 8.21 2.74 8.09
CA THR A 54 7.68 3.62 7.04
C THR A 54 6.97 2.81 5.94
N VAL A 55 6.12 3.48 5.18
CA VAL A 55 5.48 2.87 3.99
C VAL A 55 6.54 2.37 3.01
N HIS A 56 7.60 3.15 2.78
CA HIS A 56 8.71 2.74 1.92
C HIS A 56 9.36 1.42 2.37
N GLN A 57 9.62 1.27 3.69
CA GLN A 57 10.21 0.06 4.25
C GLN A 57 9.32 -1.18 4.11
N VAL A 58 8.02 -1.00 4.03
CA VAL A 58 7.06 -2.09 3.77
C VAL A 58 6.91 -2.36 2.27
N LEU A 59 6.86 -1.30 1.45
CA LEU A 59 6.67 -1.40 0.00
C LEU A 59 7.82 -2.17 -0.67
N GLU A 60 9.05 -1.88 -0.31
CA GLU A 60 10.23 -2.50 -0.92
C GLU A 60 10.20 -4.04 -0.88
N PRO A 61 10.06 -4.70 0.28
CA PRO A 61 9.96 -6.17 0.33
C PRO A 61 8.63 -6.71 -0.23
N LEU A 62 7.54 -5.94 -0.17
CA LEU A 62 6.26 -6.34 -0.71
C LEU A 62 6.29 -6.49 -2.24
N LEU A 63 6.95 -5.58 -2.94
CA LEU A 63 7.12 -5.64 -4.40
C LEU A 63 7.91 -6.88 -4.88
N GLN A 64 8.68 -7.51 -3.99
CA GLN A 64 9.35 -8.77 -4.28
C GLN A 64 8.47 -10.00 -4.01
N ALA A 65 7.37 -9.82 -3.30
CA ALA A 65 6.44 -10.90 -2.95
C ALA A 65 5.26 -11.01 -3.91
N VAL A 66 4.74 -9.90 -4.43
CA VAL A 66 3.58 -9.87 -5.32
C VAL A 66 3.83 -8.95 -6.51
N PRO A 67 3.31 -9.28 -7.71
CA PRO A 67 3.32 -8.36 -8.83
C PRO A 67 2.34 -7.20 -8.58
N VAL A 68 2.72 -5.99 -8.95
CA VAL A 68 1.85 -4.81 -8.88
C VAL A 68 1.66 -4.25 -10.28
N GLU A 69 0.41 -4.03 -10.67
CA GLU A 69 0.07 -3.51 -12.01
C GLU A 69 -0.35 -2.05 -12.02
N ALA A 70 -0.76 -1.50 -10.88
CA ALA A 70 -1.11 -0.08 -10.72
C ALA A 70 -0.96 0.37 -9.27
N ALA A 71 -0.77 1.66 -9.07
CA ALA A 71 -0.71 2.27 -7.76
C ALA A 71 -1.39 3.64 -7.76
N ASP A 72 -2.10 3.95 -6.69
CA ASP A 72 -2.74 5.24 -6.47
C ASP A 72 -2.19 5.88 -5.21
N VAL A 73 -2.01 7.21 -5.24
CA VAL A 73 -1.60 8.02 -4.09
C VAL A 73 -2.62 9.12 -3.83
N MET A 74 -2.64 9.61 -2.58
CA MET A 74 -3.48 10.74 -2.19
C MET A 74 -2.73 12.05 -2.42
N THR A 75 -3.28 12.92 -3.27
CA THR A 75 -2.70 14.22 -3.56
C THR A 75 -3.17 15.27 -2.57
N PRO A 76 -2.28 16.10 -2.00
CA PRO A 76 -2.66 17.25 -1.19
C PRO A 76 -3.58 18.21 -1.95
N GLY A 77 -4.53 18.84 -1.23
CA GLY A 77 -5.49 19.76 -1.83
C GLY A 77 -4.90 21.04 -2.42
N ASP A 78 -3.68 21.41 -2.03
CA ASP A 78 -2.94 22.56 -2.58
C ASP A 78 -2.18 22.22 -3.87
N GLY A 79 -2.24 20.98 -4.34
CA GLY A 79 -1.58 20.51 -5.55
C GLY A 79 -0.08 20.27 -5.42
N THR A 80 0.50 20.43 -4.23
CA THR A 80 1.92 20.08 -4.00
C THR A 80 2.13 18.58 -4.08
N GLU A 81 3.28 18.16 -4.58
CA GLU A 81 3.65 16.75 -4.62
C GLU A 81 4.53 16.40 -3.41
N PRO A 82 4.10 15.49 -2.52
CA PRO A 82 4.95 14.99 -1.45
C PRO A 82 6.24 14.34 -1.98
N ASP A 83 7.36 14.58 -1.31
CA ASP A 83 8.67 14.04 -1.72
C ASP A 83 8.67 12.51 -1.81
N VAL A 84 7.87 11.85 -0.99
CA VAL A 84 7.76 10.38 -0.96
C VAL A 84 7.26 9.79 -2.29
N PHE A 85 6.55 10.54 -3.12
CA PHE A 85 6.07 10.04 -4.41
C PHE A 85 7.21 9.73 -5.39
N ALA A 86 8.31 10.49 -5.35
CA ALA A 86 9.50 10.20 -6.13
C ALA A 86 10.11 8.83 -5.74
N ASP A 87 10.17 8.54 -4.44
CA ASP A 87 10.64 7.25 -3.93
C ASP A 87 9.74 6.10 -4.40
N TYR A 88 8.43 6.32 -4.40
CA TYR A 88 7.48 5.30 -4.88
C TYR A 88 7.62 5.02 -6.38
N ARG A 89 7.81 6.07 -7.20
CA ARG A 89 8.06 5.88 -8.64
C ARG A 89 9.33 5.08 -8.89
N GLU A 90 10.38 5.35 -8.14
CA GLU A 90 11.64 4.61 -8.24
C GLU A 90 11.46 3.13 -7.89
N LEU A 91 10.77 2.82 -6.78
CA LEU A 91 10.50 1.44 -6.37
C LEU A 91 9.59 0.69 -7.34
N LEU A 92 8.53 1.33 -7.82
CA LEU A 92 7.55 0.72 -8.74
C LEU A 92 8.13 0.48 -10.13
N GLY A 93 9.04 1.33 -10.58
CA GLY A 93 9.61 1.27 -11.91
C GLY A 93 8.68 1.86 -13.00
N PRO A 94 9.16 1.90 -14.26
CA PRO A 94 8.47 2.63 -15.34
C PRO A 94 7.18 1.95 -15.83
N ASN A 95 6.98 0.68 -15.55
CA ASN A 95 5.86 -0.10 -16.06
C ASN A 95 4.61 -0.07 -15.14
N VAL A 96 4.73 0.48 -13.94
CA VAL A 96 3.63 0.62 -12.99
C VAL A 96 3.22 2.08 -12.90
N PRO A 97 2.02 2.44 -13.41
CA PRO A 97 1.55 3.83 -13.31
C PRO A 97 1.28 4.21 -11.85
N LEU A 98 1.75 5.40 -11.46
CA LEU A 98 1.42 6.03 -10.19
C LEU A 98 0.39 7.13 -10.46
N ARG A 99 -0.87 6.90 -10.08
CA ARG A 99 -1.97 7.84 -10.30
C ARG A 99 -2.26 8.62 -9.03
N SER A 100 -2.62 9.89 -9.17
CA SER A 100 -3.01 10.76 -8.07
C SER A 100 -4.52 10.81 -7.95
N LEU A 101 -5.03 10.58 -6.75
CA LEU A 101 -6.43 10.76 -6.42
C LEU A 101 -6.59 11.90 -5.41
N GLU A 102 -7.69 12.62 -5.49
CA GLU A 102 -8.10 13.56 -4.46
C GLU A 102 -8.37 12.77 -3.15
N ARG A 103 -8.26 13.44 -2.00
CA ARG A 103 -8.36 12.82 -0.67
C ARG A 103 -9.60 11.94 -0.51
N PHE A 104 -10.78 12.46 -0.84
CA PHE A 104 -12.03 11.73 -0.63
C PHE A 104 -12.23 10.62 -1.67
N GLU A 105 -11.72 10.78 -2.88
CA GLU A 105 -11.66 9.71 -3.88
C GLU A 105 -10.75 8.58 -3.43
N PHE A 106 -9.62 8.89 -2.81
CA PHE A 106 -8.72 7.89 -2.24
C PHE A 106 -9.41 7.10 -1.11
N TYR A 107 -10.06 7.80 -0.19
CA TYR A 107 -10.84 7.15 0.88
C TYR A 107 -11.94 6.25 0.32
N ALA A 108 -12.67 6.73 -0.69
CA ALA A 108 -13.70 5.94 -1.35
C ALA A 108 -13.14 4.66 -1.97
N ALA A 109 -11.99 4.75 -2.67
CA ALA A 109 -11.32 3.59 -3.25
C ALA A 109 -10.90 2.57 -2.18
N CYS A 110 -10.45 3.03 -1.02
CA CYS A 110 -10.06 2.15 0.09
C CYS A 110 -11.26 1.51 0.83
N ARG A 111 -12.48 1.98 0.60
CA ARG A 111 -13.70 1.36 1.15
C ARG A 111 -14.39 0.38 0.19
N GLU A 112 -13.89 0.24 -1.03
CA GLU A 112 -14.45 -0.68 -2.01
C GLU A 112 -14.14 -2.16 -1.65
N PRO A 113 -15.02 -3.09 -2.05
CA PRO A 113 -14.86 -4.51 -1.71
C PRO A 113 -13.62 -5.20 -2.27
N ASP A 114 -12.94 -4.59 -3.23
CA ASP A 114 -11.69 -5.09 -3.79
C ASP A 114 -10.45 -4.79 -2.92
N LEU A 115 -10.61 -3.99 -1.86
CA LEU A 115 -9.56 -3.84 -0.86
C LEU A 115 -9.44 -5.12 -0.05
N ALA A 116 -8.36 -5.85 -0.26
CA ALA A 116 -8.08 -7.12 0.41
C ALA A 116 -7.26 -6.96 1.68
N VAL A 117 -6.30 -6.03 1.68
CA VAL A 117 -5.32 -5.85 2.76
C VAL A 117 -5.12 -4.38 3.05
N CYS A 118 -5.11 -4.03 4.34
CA CYS A 118 -4.65 -2.74 4.83
C CYS A 118 -3.44 -2.96 5.75
N VAL A 119 -2.31 -2.34 5.44
CA VAL A 119 -1.13 -2.35 6.30
C VAL A 119 -1.03 -0.99 6.98
N ALA A 120 -1.26 -0.97 8.28
CA ALA A 120 -1.09 0.23 9.10
C ALA A 120 0.38 0.37 9.48
N THR A 121 1.03 1.44 9.01
CA THR A 121 2.45 1.71 9.31
C THR A 121 2.62 2.82 10.34
N GLY A 122 3.84 3.01 10.83
CA GLY A 122 4.22 4.14 11.67
C GLY A 122 4.75 5.35 10.88
N ASP A 123 4.57 5.39 9.56
CA ASP A 123 5.08 6.48 8.74
C ASP A 123 4.42 7.81 9.15
N ASP A 124 5.19 8.75 9.65
CA ASP A 124 4.70 10.03 10.14
C ASP A 124 4.75 11.15 9.09
N ARG A 125 5.16 10.83 7.86
CA ARG A 125 5.13 11.77 6.74
C ARG A 125 3.69 11.91 6.23
N LEU A 126 3.28 13.16 5.97
CA LEU A 126 1.95 13.42 5.44
C LEU A 126 1.79 12.90 4.02
N TYR A 127 0.64 12.32 3.73
CA TYR A 127 0.28 11.79 2.40
C TYR A 127 1.18 10.62 1.94
N ALA A 128 1.79 9.89 2.87
CA ALA A 128 2.61 8.73 2.53
C ALA A 128 1.82 7.47 2.15
N ASN A 129 0.50 7.57 2.05
CA ASN A 129 -0.38 6.46 1.71
C ASN A 129 -0.22 6.03 0.25
N ILE A 130 -0.24 4.73 -0.01
CA ILE A 130 -0.25 4.17 -1.36
C ILE A 130 -1.21 2.98 -1.44
N LEU A 131 -2.05 2.95 -2.45
CA LEU A 131 -2.99 1.88 -2.75
C LEU A 131 -2.49 1.11 -3.98
N LEU A 132 -2.11 -0.13 -3.77
CA LEU A 132 -1.56 -1.00 -4.82
C LEU A 132 -2.64 -1.90 -5.40
N THR A 133 -2.63 -2.12 -6.70
CA THR A 133 -3.43 -3.17 -7.35
C THR A 133 -2.52 -4.34 -7.68
N VAL A 134 -2.87 -5.52 -7.17
CA VAL A 134 -2.10 -6.75 -7.40
C VAL A 134 -2.31 -7.21 -8.84
N GLY A 135 -1.22 -7.45 -9.54
CA GLY A 135 -1.21 -7.98 -10.89
C GLY A 135 -1.26 -9.51 -10.94
N PHE A 136 -0.82 -10.08 -12.04
CA PHE A 136 -0.75 -11.52 -12.23
C PHE A 136 0.64 -11.96 -12.71
N ILE A 137 0.93 -13.24 -12.52
CA ILE A 137 2.13 -13.88 -13.04
C ILE A 137 1.68 -14.85 -14.13
N ALA A 138 2.18 -14.67 -15.35
CA ALA A 138 1.89 -15.58 -16.45
C ALA A 138 2.47 -16.99 -16.15
N PRO A 139 1.84 -18.06 -16.65
CA PRO A 139 2.39 -19.41 -16.53
C PRO A 139 3.80 -19.49 -17.11
N ARG A 140 4.66 -20.26 -16.45
CA ARG A 140 6.02 -20.56 -16.93
C ARG A 140 6.01 -21.65 -17.98
#